data_f041d5b806453bc59e5bee7c7593b971
#
_entry.id   f041d5b806453bc59e5bee7c7593b971
#
_cell.length_a   1.000
_cell.length_b   1.000
_cell.length_c   1.000
_cell.angle_alpha   90.00
_cell.angle_beta   90.00
_cell.angle_gamma   90.00
#
_symmetry.space_group_name_H-M   'P 1'
#
loop_
_entity.id
_entity.type
_entity.pdbx_description
1 polymer ?
#
loop_
_entity_poly.entity_id
_entity_poly.type
_entity_poly.pdbx_seq_one_letter_code
_entity_poly.pdbx_strand_id
1 'polypeptide(L)'
;MSSVPKGEDSSPSDQASESCASSGKAPRRLPSTTDATAEAAKARLARLAEEGIEMRQISGEGPEIAPEELAGSIEGFVGFARIPVGVAGPVRINGSAARGDFFIPLATTEGSLVASYQHAFNVMNRAGGVSVLCTRERVGRAPCFEFANLAEAAQFATWLPSQFGGLQEIVSGRSRFCRFAEIQHSIVGNSVYLLLEFTTGDAAGQNMVTAAAQAVCAKLLEDMPVKPRRWWNESTMSGDKRATASAFRTRGRNVSAEIVLPAKYLGRYYQSEPAHFVRTWHQAMSGSAQIGAIGLQANVANTLAALFIACGQDVACVSEAVTGLTRVEPTPEGDVYISVTLPNLIVGTVGGGTYLPTARECLTMMGCYGTGKARKFAEICAALALAGELALVGVISSGAFAQAHAGATEARKPRAGH
;
A
#
# COMPACT_ATOMS: atom_id res chain seq x y z
N MET A 1 -50.19 14.93 -26.76
CA MET A 1 -50.94 14.53 -25.57
C MET A 1 -50.97 13.00 -25.54
N SER A 2 -50.16 12.37 -24.76
CA SER A 2 -50.38 11.02 -24.25
C SER A 2 -49.37 10.80 -23.13
N SER A 3 -49.86 10.56 -21.96
CA SER A 3 -49.19 10.45 -20.66
C SER A 3 -48.50 9.08 -20.51
N VAL A 4 -47.26 9.11 -20.07
CA VAL A 4 -46.52 7.94 -19.61
C VAL A 4 -46.58 7.89 -18.08
N PRO A 5 -46.90 6.78 -17.42
CA PRO A 5 -46.96 6.67 -15.98
C PRO A 5 -45.57 6.57 -15.35
N LYS A 6 -45.38 7.25 -14.25
CA LYS A 6 -44.22 7.17 -13.37
C LYS A 6 -44.23 5.82 -12.64
N GLY A 7 -43.23 4.97 -12.87
CA GLY A 7 -42.93 3.82 -12.04
C GLY A 7 -42.13 4.27 -10.82
N GLU A 8 -42.61 3.95 -9.63
CA GLU A 8 -41.91 4.11 -8.37
C GLU A 8 -40.79 3.08 -8.27
N ASP A 9 -39.57 3.55 -8.25
CA ASP A 9 -38.38 2.74 -8.03
C ASP A 9 -38.06 2.74 -6.53
N SER A 10 -38.45 1.68 -5.85
CA SER A 10 -38.13 1.44 -4.46
C SER A 10 -36.73 0.82 -4.35
N SER A 11 -35.73 1.63 -4.12
CA SER A 11 -34.38 1.19 -3.72
C SER A 11 -34.41 0.62 -2.28
N PRO A 12 -33.73 -0.51 -2.01
CA PRO A 12 -33.58 -1.00 -0.65
C PRO A 12 -32.66 -0.08 0.17
N SER A 13 -33.17 0.36 1.31
CA SER A 13 -32.54 1.23 2.28
C SER A 13 -31.15 0.75 2.71
N ASP A 14 -30.17 1.66 2.58
CA ASP A 14 -28.94 1.73 3.33
C ASP A 14 -29.22 1.76 4.84
N GLN A 15 -29.05 0.63 5.49
CA GLN A 15 -28.92 0.54 6.94
C GLN A 15 -27.82 -0.44 7.29
N ALA A 16 -26.59 0.03 7.35
CA ALA A 16 -25.47 -0.48 8.19
C ALA A 16 -24.25 0.42 8.06
N SER A 17 -24.33 1.66 8.47
CA SER A 17 -23.18 2.51 8.81
C SER A 17 -23.35 3.05 10.23
N GLU A 18 -23.38 2.17 11.23
CA GLU A 18 -23.09 2.55 12.61
C GLU A 18 -21.59 2.49 12.80
N SER A 19 -20.92 3.60 12.53
CA SER A 19 -20.23 4.53 13.40
C SER A 19 -19.70 3.93 14.70
N CYS A 20 -18.42 3.57 14.70
CA CYS A 20 -17.60 3.72 15.89
C CYS A 20 -17.36 5.23 16.07
N ALA A 21 -18.35 5.94 16.57
CA ALA A 21 -18.25 7.32 17.04
C ALA A 21 -17.56 7.28 18.39
N SER A 22 -16.22 7.31 18.39
CA SER A 22 -15.44 7.61 19.59
C SER A 22 -15.76 9.01 20.07
N SER A 23 -15.96 9.15 21.38
CA SER A 23 -16.08 10.40 22.14
C SER A 23 -15.16 11.48 21.55
N GLY A 24 -15.67 12.69 21.28
CA GLY A 24 -15.04 13.78 20.54
C GLY A 24 -13.76 14.41 21.12
N LYS A 25 -12.89 13.62 21.76
CA LYS A 25 -11.52 13.98 22.10
C LYS A 25 -10.55 13.24 21.19
N ALA A 26 -9.60 13.97 20.57
CA ALA A 26 -8.51 13.37 19.84
C ALA A 26 -7.78 12.33 20.72
N PRO A 27 -7.44 11.14 20.20
CA PRO A 27 -6.77 10.10 20.96
C PRO A 27 -5.43 10.62 21.51
N ARG A 28 -5.11 10.25 22.75
CA ARG A 28 -3.86 10.66 23.38
C ARG A 28 -2.69 9.87 22.78
N ARG A 29 -1.53 10.48 22.76
CA ARG A 29 -0.29 9.85 22.29
C ARG A 29 0.08 8.64 23.16
N LEU A 30 0.83 7.72 22.56
CA LEU A 30 1.48 6.65 23.30
C LEU A 30 2.58 7.21 24.21
N PRO A 31 2.76 6.65 25.42
CA PRO A 31 3.86 7.04 26.31
C PRO A 31 5.19 6.58 25.70
N SER A 32 6.23 7.38 25.87
CA SER A 32 7.63 7.16 25.44
C SER A 32 7.85 6.25 24.22
N THR A 33 8.10 6.83 23.04
CA THR A 33 8.39 6.05 21.81
C THR A 33 9.84 5.57 21.72
N THR A 34 10.72 6.02 22.60
CA THR A 34 12.16 5.72 22.57
C THR A 34 12.61 4.75 23.64
N ASP A 35 11.78 4.56 24.68
CA ASP A 35 12.11 3.66 25.78
C ASP A 35 11.73 2.21 25.44
N ALA A 36 12.70 1.29 25.52
CA ALA A 36 12.58 -0.13 25.18
C ALA A 36 12.49 -1.06 26.40
N THR A 37 12.03 -0.55 27.55
CA THR A 37 11.81 -1.39 28.74
C THR A 37 10.49 -2.14 28.70
N ALA A 38 10.38 -3.21 29.50
CA ALA A 38 9.15 -3.98 29.65
C ALA A 38 8.01 -3.13 30.22
N GLU A 39 8.32 -2.23 31.15
CA GLU A 39 7.37 -1.29 31.76
C GLU A 39 6.81 -0.33 30.71
N ALA A 40 7.68 0.22 29.86
CA ALA A 40 7.26 1.10 28.78
C ALA A 40 6.41 0.35 27.72
N ALA A 41 6.73 -0.91 27.41
CA ALA A 41 5.90 -1.74 26.52
C ALA A 41 4.51 -1.97 27.12
N LYS A 42 4.41 -2.35 28.40
CA LYS A 42 3.14 -2.51 29.11
C LYS A 42 2.33 -1.21 29.14
N ALA A 43 2.97 -0.08 29.40
CA ALA A 43 2.29 1.23 29.40
C ALA A 43 1.70 1.58 28.03
N ARG A 44 2.40 1.25 26.93
CA ARG A 44 1.88 1.44 25.56
C ARG A 44 0.70 0.52 25.26
N LEU A 45 0.78 -0.76 25.65
CA LEU A 45 -0.33 -1.71 25.50
C LEU A 45 -1.56 -1.27 26.31
N ALA A 46 -1.39 -0.86 27.56
CA ALA A 46 -2.46 -0.32 28.37
C ALA A 46 -3.10 0.92 27.73
N ARG A 47 -2.28 1.80 27.16
CA ARG A 47 -2.78 3.00 26.47
C ARG A 47 -3.56 2.66 25.20
N LEU A 48 -3.15 1.63 24.44
CA LEU A 48 -3.89 1.14 23.27
C LEU A 48 -5.21 0.51 23.71
N ALA A 49 -5.22 -0.26 24.79
CA ALA A 49 -6.43 -0.86 25.36
C ALA A 49 -7.48 0.19 25.78
N GLU A 50 -7.07 1.36 26.29
CA GLU A 50 -7.98 2.49 26.56
C GLU A 50 -8.70 3.01 25.30
N GLU A 51 -8.13 2.79 24.09
CA GLU A 51 -8.75 3.11 22.81
C GLU A 51 -9.50 1.90 22.22
N GLY A 52 -9.66 0.82 22.97
CA GLY A 52 -10.30 -0.42 22.51
C GLY A 52 -9.43 -1.28 21.57
N ILE A 53 -8.12 -1.05 21.56
CA ILE A 53 -7.15 -1.77 20.74
C ILE A 53 -6.44 -2.82 21.59
N GLU A 54 -6.77 -4.08 21.39
CA GLU A 54 -6.13 -5.21 22.06
C GLU A 54 -5.05 -5.85 21.18
N MET A 55 -3.87 -6.12 21.74
CA MET A 55 -2.70 -6.65 21.04
C MET A 55 -2.16 -7.90 21.73
N ARG A 56 -3.03 -8.88 21.97
CA ARG A 56 -2.72 -10.10 22.75
C ARG A 56 -1.69 -11.00 22.05
N GLN A 57 -1.80 -11.15 20.74
CA GLN A 57 -0.85 -11.95 19.96
C GLN A 57 0.52 -11.29 19.88
N ILE A 58 0.54 -9.97 19.66
CA ILE A 58 1.79 -9.19 19.62
C ILE A 58 2.45 -9.14 21.00
N SER A 59 1.67 -9.03 22.09
CA SER A 59 2.22 -9.04 23.46
C SER A 59 2.70 -10.43 23.92
N GLY A 60 2.31 -11.51 23.22
CA GLY A 60 2.61 -12.89 23.59
C GLY A 60 1.61 -13.48 24.59
N GLU A 61 0.49 -12.81 24.85
CA GLU A 61 -0.59 -13.28 25.73
C GLU A 61 -1.70 -14.02 24.97
N GLY A 62 -1.60 -14.02 23.62
CA GLY A 62 -2.55 -14.73 22.76
C GLY A 62 -2.29 -16.24 22.69
N PRO A 63 -3.26 -17.03 22.22
CA PRO A 63 -3.08 -18.46 22.03
C PRO A 63 -2.00 -18.76 20.98
N GLU A 64 -1.29 -19.85 21.14
CA GLU A 64 -0.38 -20.35 20.12
C GLU A 64 -1.15 -20.74 18.85
N ILE A 65 -0.51 -20.52 17.69
CA ILE A 65 -1.08 -20.88 16.39
C ILE A 65 -0.74 -22.36 16.16
N ALA A 66 -1.74 -23.19 15.98
CA ALA A 66 -1.53 -24.57 15.60
C ALA A 66 -0.97 -24.66 14.18
N PRO A 67 0.06 -25.50 13.92
CA PRO A 67 0.64 -25.66 12.58
C PRO A 67 -0.40 -25.96 11.49
N GLU A 68 -1.47 -26.67 11.84
CA GLU A 68 -2.58 -27.05 10.96
C GLU A 68 -3.34 -25.83 10.43
N GLU A 69 -3.38 -24.73 11.19
CA GLU A 69 -4.02 -23.48 10.79
C GLU A 69 -3.25 -22.77 9.65
N LEU A 70 -1.98 -23.17 9.42
CA LEU A 70 -1.13 -22.63 8.36
C LEU A 70 -1.20 -23.44 7.06
N ALA A 71 -2.01 -24.50 7.03
CA ALA A 71 -2.16 -25.34 5.84
C ALA A 71 -2.55 -24.50 4.60
N GLY A 72 -1.81 -24.66 3.51
CA GLY A 72 -1.98 -23.90 2.27
C GLY A 72 -1.38 -22.48 2.28
N SER A 73 -0.71 -22.07 3.36
CA SER A 73 -0.03 -20.77 3.46
C SER A 73 1.48 -20.87 3.45
N ILE A 74 2.02 -22.00 3.91
CA ILE A 74 3.44 -22.29 3.93
C ILE A 74 3.66 -23.80 3.87
N GLU A 75 4.68 -24.24 3.15
CA GLU A 75 5.18 -25.61 3.10
C GLU A 75 6.43 -25.71 3.99
N GLY A 76 6.68 -26.89 4.56
CA GLY A 76 7.87 -27.17 5.37
C GLY A 76 7.98 -26.28 6.61
N PHE A 77 6.86 -25.96 7.24
CA PHE A 77 6.82 -25.12 8.43
C PHE A 77 7.70 -25.67 9.56
N VAL A 78 8.54 -24.81 10.15
CA VAL A 78 9.43 -25.13 11.27
C VAL A 78 9.25 -24.18 12.47
N GLY A 79 8.56 -23.05 12.30
CA GLY A 79 8.36 -22.04 13.34
C GLY A 79 8.20 -20.64 12.79
N PHE A 80 8.10 -19.66 13.69
CA PHE A 80 7.89 -18.23 13.37
C PHE A 80 9.16 -17.42 13.57
N ALA A 81 9.49 -16.57 12.62
CA ALA A 81 10.45 -15.50 12.82
C ALA A 81 9.81 -14.39 13.65
N ARG A 82 10.45 -13.99 14.76
CA ARG A 82 9.95 -12.92 15.64
C ARG A 82 10.59 -11.59 15.24
N ILE A 83 9.79 -10.70 14.63
CA ILE A 83 10.21 -9.36 14.25
C ILE A 83 9.58 -8.38 15.25
N PRO A 84 10.35 -7.45 15.86
CA PRO A 84 9.80 -6.46 16.77
C PRO A 84 8.76 -5.58 16.08
N VAL A 85 7.65 -5.30 16.77
CA VAL A 85 6.61 -4.38 16.33
C VAL A 85 6.58 -3.16 17.23
N GLY A 86 6.78 -1.98 16.64
CA GLY A 86 6.54 -0.70 17.28
C GLY A 86 5.23 -0.09 16.77
N VAL A 87 4.66 0.83 17.53
CA VAL A 87 3.45 1.56 17.14
C VAL A 87 3.73 3.05 17.15
N ALA A 88 3.47 3.73 16.04
CA ALA A 88 3.48 5.19 15.95
C ALA A 88 2.04 5.71 15.85
N GLY A 89 1.81 6.93 16.36
CA GLY A 89 0.50 7.56 16.27
C GLY A 89 0.06 8.32 17.54
N PRO A 90 -1.17 8.86 17.51
CA PRO A 90 -2.07 8.81 16.36
C PRO A 90 -1.64 9.75 15.24
N VAL A 91 -2.00 9.42 14.00
CA VAL A 91 -1.92 10.31 12.83
C VAL A 91 -3.31 10.63 12.33
N ARG A 92 -3.60 11.92 12.09
CA ARG A 92 -4.86 12.38 11.51
C ARG A 92 -4.83 12.24 10.01
N ILE A 93 -5.82 11.51 9.47
CA ILE A 93 -6.01 11.31 8.04
C ILE A 93 -7.38 11.83 7.63
N ASN A 94 -7.40 12.65 6.58
CA ASN A 94 -8.58 13.26 5.98
C ASN A 94 -8.82 12.65 4.60
N GLY A 95 -8.96 11.32 4.55
CA GLY A 95 -9.16 10.58 3.32
C GLY A 95 -10.62 10.35 2.95
N SER A 96 -10.85 9.77 1.81
CA SER A 96 -12.17 9.37 1.34
C SER A 96 -12.68 8.11 2.04
N ALA A 97 -11.79 7.16 2.33
CA ALA A 97 -12.06 5.91 3.02
C ALA A 97 -11.40 5.87 4.42
N ALA A 98 -10.21 6.46 4.59
CA ALA A 98 -9.53 6.61 5.87
C ALA A 98 -9.79 8.02 6.43
N ARG A 99 -10.70 8.13 7.39
CA ARG A 99 -11.01 9.41 8.05
C ARG A 99 -10.95 9.25 9.56
N GLY A 100 -10.10 10.03 10.23
CA GLY A 100 -9.92 10.01 11.69
C GLY A 100 -8.47 9.96 12.11
N ASP A 101 -8.24 9.49 13.34
CA ASP A 101 -6.92 9.39 13.96
C ASP A 101 -6.53 7.91 14.07
N PHE A 102 -5.34 7.54 13.58
CA PHE A 102 -4.91 6.14 13.46
C PHE A 102 -3.58 5.89 14.17
N PHE A 103 -3.50 4.79 14.92
CA PHE A 103 -2.24 4.19 15.36
C PHE A 103 -1.75 3.23 14.28
N ILE A 104 -0.46 3.29 13.95
CA ILE A 104 0.14 2.53 12.85
C ILE A 104 1.18 1.54 13.39
N PRO A 105 1.00 0.23 13.19
CA PRO A 105 1.97 -0.79 13.56
C PRO A 105 3.11 -0.86 12.53
N LEU A 106 4.34 -0.97 13.00
CA LEU A 106 5.55 -1.04 12.18
C LEU A 106 6.43 -2.19 12.68
N ALA A 107 6.57 -3.24 11.87
CA ALA A 107 7.48 -4.36 12.14
C ALA A 107 8.85 -4.05 11.53
N THR A 108 9.87 -3.85 12.36
CA THR A 108 11.18 -3.42 11.88
C THR A 108 12.31 -3.81 12.80
N THR A 109 13.50 -3.96 12.22
CA THR A 109 14.79 -4.08 12.94
C THR A 109 15.63 -2.82 12.78
N GLU A 110 15.13 -1.81 12.06
CA GLU A 110 15.79 -0.53 11.86
C GLU A 110 15.57 0.38 13.07
N GLY A 111 16.68 0.84 13.67
CA GLY A 111 16.63 1.79 14.77
C GLY A 111 16.12 3.16 14.32
N SER A 112 15.44 3.87 15.22
CA SER A 112 14.87 5.21 15.01
C SER A 112 13.67 5.28 14.06
N LEU A 113 13.31 4.21 13.33
CA LEU A 113 12.23 4.24 12.35
C LEU A 113 10.91 4.68 13.00
N VAL A 114 10.45 3.98 14.04
CA VAL A 114 9.17 4.30 14.71
C VAL A 114 9.17 5.71 15.31
N ALA A 115 10.30 6.14 15.90
CA ALA A 115 10.43 7.48 16.47
C ALA A 115 10.38 8.58 15.38
N SER A 116 10.97 8.33 14.22
CA SER A 116 10.94 9.25 13.08
C SER A 116 9.52 9.45 12.55
N TYR A 117 8.75 8.37 12.42
CA TYR A 117 7.34 8.44 12.04
C TYR A 117 6.49 9.15 13.09
N GLN A 118 6.72 8.84 14.38
CA GLN A 118 6.03 9.55 15.46
C GLN A 118 6.30 11.06 15.43
N HIS A 119 7.54 11.46 15.14
CA HIS A 119 7.89 12.88 15.00
C HIS A 119 7.13 13.51 13.81
N ALA A 120 7.16 12.87 12.62
CA ALA A 120 6.43 13.34 11.46
C ALA A 120 4.92 13.45 11.72
N PHE A 121 4.29 12.44 12.33
CA PHE A 121 2.87 12.49 12.70
C PHE A 121 2.53 13.65 13.61
N ASN A 122 3.41 13.96 14.57
CA ASN A 122 3.22 15.12 15.45
C ASN A 122 3.17 16.44 14.67
N VAL A 123 4.03 16.57 13.65
CA VAL A 123 4.08 17.77 12.79
C VAL A 123 2.87 17.81 11.86
N MET A 124 2.55 16.69 11.21
CA MET A 124 1.40 16.57 10.31
C MET A 124 0.07 16.86 11.01
N ASN A 125 -0.13 16.34 12.23
CA ASN A 125 -1.34 16.62 13.03
C ASN A 125 -1.49 18.11 13.37
N ARG A 126 -0.39 18.82 13.65
CA ARG A 126 -0.40 20.27 13.91
C ARG A 126 -0.72 21.08 12.66
N ALA A 127 -0.39 20.55 11.50
CA ALA A 127 -0.75 21.15 10.20
C ALA A 127 -2.19 20.80 9.76
N GLY A 128 -2.97 20.08 10.58
CA GLY A 128 -4.38 19.75 10.29
C GLY A 128 -4.61 18.30 9.82
N GLY A 129 -3.55 17.50 9.72
CA GLY A 129 -3.60 16.12 9.21
C GLY A 129 -3.30 16.03 7.72
N VAL A 130 -3.43 14.84 7.18
CA VAL A 130 -3.04 14.47 5.81
C VAL A 130 -4.29 14.25 4.96
N SER A 131 -4.37 14.89 3.80
CA SER A 131 -5.38 14.59 2.78
C SER A 131 -4.94 13.40 1.95
N VAL A 132 -5.82 12.42 1.74
CA VAL A 132 -5.49 11.20 0.99
C VAL A 132 -6.64 10.80 0.07
N LEU A 133 -6.30 10.31 -1.13
CA LEU A 133 -7.26 9.84 -2.11
C LEU A 133 -6.74 8.62 -2.88
N CYS A 134 -7.54 7.55 -2.89
CA CYS A 134 -7.34 6.40 -3.76
C CYS A 134 -8.15 6.55 -5.04
N THR A 135 -7.49 6.67 -6.19
CA THR A 135 -8.14 7.02 -7.48
C THR A 135 -8.38 5.83 -8.38
N ARG A 136 -7.58 4.76 -8.28
CA ARG A 136 -7.66 3.60 -9.18
C ARG A 136 -7.33 2.31 -8.42
N GLU A 137 -7.93 1.22 -8.90
CA GLU A 137 -7.62 -0.14 -8.45
C GLU A 137 -7.54 -1.07 -9.66
N ARG A 138 -6.41 -1.76 -9.82
CA ARG A 138 -6.16 -2.76 -10.86
C ARG A 138 -5.20 -3.82 -10.36
N VAL A 139 -5.36 -5.06 -10.84
CA VAL A 139 -4.37 -6.13 -10.69
C VAL A 139 -4.23 -6.82 -12.02
N GLY A 140 -3.00 -6.94 -12.53
CA GLY A 140 -2.75 -7.39 -13.89
C GLY A 140 -2.12 -8.78 -13.97
N ARG A 141 -2.36 -9.46 -15.12
CA ARG A 141 -1.60 -10.61 -15.62
C ARG A 141 -1.34 -10.41 -17.11
N ALA A 142 -0.23 -10.94 -17.59
CA ALA A 142 0.23 -10.69 -18.94
C ALA A 142 0.56 -11.98 -19.68
N PRO A 143 -0.44 -12.69 -20.23
CA PRO A 143 -0.19 -13.82 -21.10
C PRO A 143 0.46 -13.39 -22.43
N CYS A 144 1.16 -14.33 -23.06
CA CYS A 144 1.77 -14.15 -24.37
C CYS A 144 1.44 -15.31 -25.29
N PHE A 145 1.19 -15.01 -26.57
CA PHE A 145 0.88 -15.96 -27.60
C PHE A 145 1.86 -15.82 -28.78
N GLU A 146 2.58 -16.88 -29.11
CA GLU A 146 3.53 -16.92 -30.21
C GLU A 146 2.87 -17.61 -31.43
N PHE A 147 2.83 -16.94 -32.57
CA PHE A 147 2.26 -17.43 -33.82
C PHE A 147 3.34 -17.89 -34.81
N ALA A 148 2.93 -18.42 -35.98
CA ALA A 148 3.88 -18.83 -36.98
C ALA A 148 4.62 -17.64 -37.61
N ASN A 149 3.95 -16.51 -37.75
CA ASN A 149 4.44 -15.31 -38.42
C ASN A 149 3.70 -14.06 -37.95
N LEU A 150 4.17 -12.89 -38.39
CA LEU A 150 3.60 -11.60 -38.06
C LEU A 150 2.16 -11.41 -38.53
N ALA A 151 1.80 -11.99 -39.70
CA ALA A 151 0.44 -11.86 -40.24
C ALA A 151 -0.60 -12.57 -39.36
N GLU A 152 -0.27 -13.75 -38.84
CA GLU A 152 -1.11 -14.46 -37.87
C GLU A 152 -1.23 -13.71 -36.55
N ALA A 153 -0.11 -13.14 -36.03
CA ALA A 153 -0.12 -12.31 -34.86
C ALA A 153 -1.03 -11.08 -35.03
N ALA A 154 -0.96 -10.40 -36.17
CA ALA A 154 -1.81 -9.27 -36.51
C ALA A 154 -3.29 -9.66 -36.66
N GLN A 155 -3.58 -10.83 -37.24
CA GLN A 155 -4.96 -11.34 -37.33
C GLN A 155 -5.57 -11.58 -35.95
N PHE A 156 -4.83 -12.20 -35.05
CA PHE A 156 -5.27 -12.39 -33.67
C PHE A 156 -5.50 -11.06 -32.95
N ALA A 157 -4.54 -10.13 -33.04
CA ALA A 157 -4.63 -8.82 -32.38
C ALA A 157 -5.83 -7.98 -32.87
N THR A 158 -6.15 -8.08 -34.18
CA THR A 158 -7.32 -7.41 -34.80
C THR A 158 -8.65 -8.01 -34.30
N TRP A 159 -8.70 -9.31 -34.09
CA TRP A 159 -9.88 -10.03 -33.62
C TRP A 159 -10.14 -9.80 -32.12
N LEU A 160 -9.09 -9.67 -31.29
CA LEU A 160 -9.13 -9.65 -29.83
C LEU A 160 -10.11 -8.64 -29.20
N PRO A 161 -10.23 -7.37 -29.67
CA PRO A 161 -11.16 -6.42 -29.10
C PRO A 161 -12.62 -6.84 -29.10
N SER A 162 -13.04 -7.64 -30.09
CA SER A 162 -14.42 -8.15 -30.19
C SER A 162 -14.78 -9.16 -29.11
N GLN A 163 -13.80 -9.69 -28.37
CA GLN A 163 -14.00 -10.73 -27.35
C GLN A 163 -14.29 -10.20 -25.97
N PHE A 164 -14.10 -8.89 -25.72
CA PHE A 164 -14.14 -8.31 -24.37
C PHE A 164 -15.40 -8.67 -23.58
N GLY A 165 -16.59 -8.60 -24.18
CA GLY A 165 -17.86 -8.91 -23.50
C GLY A 165 -17.92 -10.37 -23.03
N GLY A 166 -17.58 -11.33 -23.88
CA GLY A 166 -17.57 -12.76 -23.53
C GLY A 166 -16.51 -13.09 -22.45
N LEU A 167 -15.35 -12.43 -22.51
CA LEU A 167 -14.30 -12.60 -21.49
C LEU A 167 -14.74 -12.06 -20.12
N GLN A 168 -15.48 -10.96 -20.09
CA GLN A 168 -16.04 -10.40 -18.87
C GLN A 168 -17.05 -11.36 -18.21
N GLU A 169 -17.89 -12.01 -19.00
CA GLU A 169 -18.84 -13.01 -18.51
C GLU A 169 -18.12 -14.21 -17.87
N ILE A 170 -17.07 -14.72 -18.50
CA ILE A 170 -16.28 -15.84 -17.98
C ILE A 170 -15.66 -15.52 -16.62
N VAL A 171 -15.06 -14.34 -16.47
CA VAL A 171 -14.46 -13.92 -15.22
C VAL A 171 -15.52 -13.75 -14.13
N SER A 172 -16.64 -13.12 -14.45
CA SER A 172 -17.76 -12.90 -13.53
C SER A 172 -18.41 -14.21 -13.07
N GLY A 173 -18.47 -15.22 -13.93
CA GLY A 173 -18.98 -16.56 -13.60
C GLY A 173 -18.09 -17.35 -12.63
N ARG A 174 -16.80 -17.00 -12.54
CA ARG A 174 -15.85 -17.69 -11.65
C ARG A 174 -15.70 -17.06 -10.26
N SER A 175 -15.88 -15.74 -10.16
CA SER A 175 -15.70 -15.03 -8.91
C SER A 175 -16.59 -13.80 -8.84
N ARG A 176 -17.33 -13.67 -7.74
CA ARG A 176 -18.12 -12.45 -7.46
C ARG A 176 -17.26 -11.23 -7.12
N PHE A 177 -15.97 -11.41 -6.81
CA PHE A 177 -15.06 -10.34 -6.40
C PHE A 177 -14.07 -9.95 -7.51
N CYS A 178 -13.79 -10.84 -8.46
CA CYS A 178 -12.92 -10.57 -9.60
C CYS A 178 -13.75 -10.07 -10.77
N ARG A 179 -13.40 -8.90 -11.30
CA ARG A 179 -14.03 -8.36 -12.50
C ARG A 179 -12.97 -8.04 -13.54
N PHE A 180 -13.22 -8.43 -14.77
CA PHE A 180 -12.39 -8.08 -15.90
C PHE A 180 -12.60 -6.60 -16.23
N ALA A 181 -11.54 -5.82 -16.24
CA ALA A 181 -11.62 -4.36 -16.34
C ALA A 181 -11.12 -3.84 -17.68
N GLU A 182 -9.99 -4.39 -18.18
CA GLU A 182 -9.35 -3.89 -19.39
C GLU A 182 -8.47 -4.97 -20.02
N ILE A 183 -8.29 -4.90 -21.33
CA ILE A 183 -7.30 -5.66 -22.08
C ILE A 183 -6.51 -4.71 -22.98
N GLN A 184 -5.20 -4.79 -22.86
CA GLN A 184 -4.27 -4.11 -23.76
C GLN A 184 -3.40 -5.17 -24.42
N HIS A 185 -2.85 -4.87 -25.60
CA HIS A 185 -1.94 -5.77 -26.29
C HIS A 185 -0.81 -5.02 -26.98
N SER A 186 0.28 -5.74 -27.21
CA SER A 186 1.38 -5.30 -28.05
C SER A 186 1.92 -6.45 -28.89
N ILE A 187 2.42 -6.15 -30.09
CA ILE A 187 3.00 -7.14 -31.00
C ILE A 187 4.52 -6.93 -31.01
N VAL A 188 5.26 -8.01 -30.78
CA VAL A 188 6.72 -8.03 -30.89
C VAL A 188 7.10 -9.22 -31.77
N GLY A 189 7.45 -8.94 -33.02
CA GLY A 189 7.65 -9.99 -34.02
C GLY A 189 6.39 -10.82 -34.26
N ASN A 190 6.46 -12.13 -34.11
CA ASN A 190 5.35 -13.05 -34.23
C ASN A 190 4.61 -13.33 -32.91
N SER A 191 4.88 -12.56 -31.85
CA SER A 191 4.30 -12.75 -30.54
C SER A 191 3.38 -11.60 -30.16
N VAL A 192 2.22 -11.92 -29.58
CA VAL A 192 1.26 -10.97 -29.03
C VAL A 192 1.28 -11.07 -27.51
N TYR A 193 1.66 -10.00 -26.87
CA TYR A 193 1.63 -9.83 -25.42
C TYR A 193 0.33 -9.17 -25.02
N LEU A 194 -0.38 -9.75 -24.08
CA LEU A 194 -1.59 -9.16 -23.52
C LEU A 194 -1.31 -8.62 -22.12
N LEU A 195 -1.96 -7.52 -21.76
CA LEU A 195 -2.11 -7.09 -20.38
C LEU A 195 -3.59 -7.19 -20.03
N LEU A 196 -3.93 -8.17 -19.22
CA LEU A 196 -5.28 -8.38 -18.70
C LEU A 196 -5.37 -7.71 -17.33
N GLU A 197 -6.25 -6.72 -17.18
CA GLU A 197 -6.44 -6.02 -15.91
C GLU A 197 -7.77 -6.38 -15.26
N PHE A 198 -7.74 -6.55 -13.94
CA PHE A 198 -8.88 -6.95 -13.13
C PHE A 198 -9.01 -6.04 -11.92
N THR A 199 -10.21 -5.98 -11.34
CA THR A 199 -10.42 -5.52 -9.96
C THR A 199 -10.65 -6.73 -9.05
N THR A 200 -10.19 -6.67 -7.80
CA THR A 200 -10.20 -7.82 -6.88
C THR A 200 -10.87 -7.51 -5.53
N GLY A 201 -11.51 -6.34 -5.43
CA GLY A 201 -12.15 -5.88 -4.20
C GLY A 201 -11.12 -5.74 -3.06
N ASP A 202 -11.37 -6.38 -1.93
CA ASP A 202 -10.54 -6.21 -0.73
C ASP A 202 -9.34 -7.15 -0.64
N ALA A 203 -9.18 -8.08 -1.58
CA ALA A 203 -8.00 -8.94 -1.67
C ALA A 203 -6.86 -8.23 -2.43
N ALA A 204 -5.61 -8.54 -2.13
CA ALA A 204 -4.47 -8.22 -2.99
C ALA A 204 -4.61 -8.91 -4.36
N GLY A 205 -5.28 -10.06 -4.40
CA GLY A 205 -5.88 -10.66 -5.58
C GLY A 205 -4.95 -11.40 -6.52
N GLN A 206 -3.67 -11.58 -6.21
CA GLN A 206 -2.66 -12.16 -7.09
C GLN A 206 -3.05 -13.55 -7.64
N ASN A 207 -3.41 -14.50 -6.75
CA ASN A 207 -3.83 -15.84 -7.15
C ASN A 207 -5.17 -15.83 -7.89
N MET A 208 -6.09 -14.96 -7.46
CA MET A 208 -7.41 -14.80 -8.07
C MET A 208 -7.30 -14.37 -9.53
N VAL A 209 -6.47 -13.37 -9.83
CA VAL A 209 -6.28 -12.89 -11.20
C VAL A 209 -5.48 -13.87 -12.06
N THR A 210 -4.59 -14.68 -11.45
CA THR A 210 -3.90 -15.76 -12.19
C THR A 210 -4.91 -16.81 -12.67
N ALA A 211 -5.84 -17.23 -11.82
CA ALA A 211 -6.89 -18.16 -12.18
C ALA A 211 -7.87 -17.56 -13.21
N ALA A 212 -8.21 -16.28 -13.07
CA ALA A 212 -9.04 -15.56 -14.06
C ALA A 212 -8.36 -15.45 -15.43
N ALA A 213 -7.07 -15.06 -15.45
CA ALA A 213 -6.29 -14.98 -16.68
C ALA A 213 -6.18 -16.34 -17.38
N GLN A 214 -5.99 -17.44 -16.62
CA GLN A 214 -5.99 -18.79 -17.16
C GLN A 214 -7.31 -19.12 -17.87
N ALA A 215 -8.45 -18.73 -17.28
CA ALA A 215 -9.76 -18.94 -17.87
C ALA A 215 -9.98 -18.12 -19.15
N VAL A 216 -9.51 -16.85 -19.13
CA VAL A 216 -9.51 -15.99 -20.30
C VAL A 216 -8.67 -16.61 -21.42
N CYS A 217 -7.46 -17.06 -21.12
CA CYS A 217 -6.58 -17.72 -22.11
C CYS A 217 -7.20 -18.99 -22.70
N ALA A 218 -7.84 -19.82 -21.87
CA ALA A 218 -8.51 -21.03 -22.33
C ALA A 218 -9.62 -20.69 -23.37
N LYS A 219 -10.43 -19.68 -23.06
CA LYS A 219 -11.50 -19.23 -23.99
C LYS A 219 -10.91 -18.62 -25.27
N LEU A 220 -9.88 -17.80 -25.18
CA LEU A 220 -9.22 -17.27 -26.37
C LEU A 220 -8.66 -18.38 -27.23
N LEU A 221 -8.06 -19.42 -26.67
CA LEU A 221 -7.54 -20.59 -27.39
C LEU A 221 -8.64 -21.39 -28.09
N GLU A 222 -9.86 -21.43 -27.55
CA GLU A 222 -11.02 -22.05 -28.22
C GLU A 222 -11.48 -21.24 -29.41
N ASP A 223 -11.65 -19.93 -29.27
CA ASP A 223 -12.38 -19.07 -30.21
C ASP A 223 -11.48 -18.38 -31.25
N MET A 224 -10.16 -18.30 -31.03
CA MET A 224 -9.27 -17.52 -31.87
C MET A 224 -9.24 -18.03 -33.33
N PRO A 225 -9.19 -17.12 -34.32
CA PRO A 225 -9.24 -17.46 -35.74
C PRO A 225 -7.98 -18.16 -36.25
N VAL A 226 -6.87 -18.03 -35.51
CA VAL A 226 -5.58 -18.67 -35.82
C VAL A 226 -4.96 -19.18 -34.54
N LYS A 227 -4.44 -20.42 -34.57
CA LYS A 227 -3.88 -21.04 -33.37
C LYS A 227 -2.42 -20.66 -33.17
N PRO A 228 -2.01 -20.30 -31.93
CA PRO A 228 -0.61 -20.03 -31.60
C PRO A 228 0.21 -21.32 -31.64
N ARG A 229 1.50 -21.21 -31.92
CA ARG A 229 2.46 -22.30 -31.81
C ARG A 229 2.75 -22.62 -30.32
N ARG A 230 2.77 -21.58 -29.48
CA ARG A 230 2.99 -21.65 -28.05
C ARG A 230 2.26 -20.52 -27.35
N TRP A 231 2.02 -20.69 -26.07
CA TRP A 231 1.51 -19.61 -25.23
C TRP A 231 1.99 -19.76 -23.79
N TRP A 232 1.97 -18.65 -23.05
CA TRP A 232 2.34 -18.56 -21.64
C TRP A 232 1.29 -17.74 -20.91
N ASN A 233 0.94 -18.15 -19.68
CA ASN A 233 -0.04 -17.43 -18.84
C ASN A 233 0.55 -16.15 -18.23
N GLU A 234 1.87 -16.02 -18.19
CA GLU A 234 2.56 -14.83 -17.69
C GLU A 234 3.87 -14.61 -18.46
N SER A 235 4.05 -13.38 -18.94
CA SER A 235 5.22 -12.93 -19.71
C SER A 235 6.03 -11.85 -19.02
N THR A 236 5.75 -11.59 -17.74
CA THR A 236 6.32 -10.50 -16.93
C THR A 236 5.92 -9.06 -17.34
N MET A 237 5.21 -8.87 -18.44
CA MET A 237 4.72 -7.56 -18.89
C MET A 237 3.68 -6.97 -17.92
N SER A 238 3.10 -7.79 -17.02
CA SER A 238 2.24 -7.34 -15.93
C SER A 238 2.96 -6.44 -14.90
N GLY A 239 4.29 -6.49 -14.84
CA GLY A 239 5.09 -5.76 -13.86
C GLY A 239 5.01 -6.33 -12.44
N ASP A 240 4.48 -7.54 -12.27
CA ASP A 240 4.35 -8.21 -10.96
C ASP A 240 5.69 -8.26 -10.22
N LYS A 241 5.72 -7.70 -9.01
CA LYS A 241 6.90 -7.63 -8.12
C LYS A 241 8.13 -6.98 -8.78
N ARG A 242 7.92 -5.96 -9.61
CA ARG A 242 8.98 -5.23 -10.32
C ARG A 242 8.76 -3.73 -10.26
N ALA A 243 9.84 -2.98 -10.07
CA ALA A 243 9.85 -1.54 -10.31
C ALA A 243 9.86 -1.30 -11.83
N THR A 244 8.78 -0.73 -12.37
CA THR A 244 8.63 -0.49 -13.81
C THR A 244 8.09 0.90 -14.11
N ALA A 245 8.45 1.46 -15.25
CA ALA A 245 7.93 2.74 -15.72
C ALA A 245 6.43 2.68 -16.05
N SER A 246 5.89 1.48 -16.32
CA SER A 246 4.45 1.29 -16.58
C SER A 246 3.57 1.40 -15.33
N ALA A 247 4.14 1.39 -14.13
CA ALA A 247 3.40 1.38 -12.85
C ALA A 247 2.35 2.49 -12.73
N PHE A 248 2.60 3.65 -13.33
CA PHE A 248 1.64 4.78 -13.32
C PHE A 248 0.39 4.54 -14.16
N ARG A 249 0.40 3.59 -15.09
CA ARG A 249 -0.69 3.36 -16.04
C ARG A 249 -1.40 2.04 -15.85
N THR A 250 -0.73 1.09 -15.23
CA THR A 250 -1.21 -0.29 -15.09
C THR A 250 -1.45 -0.63 -13.63
N ARG A 251 -1.52 -1.83 -13.29
CA ARG A 251 -1.51 -2.56 -12.01
C ARG A 251 -1.44 -1.70 -10.72
N GLY A 252 -2.09 -2.14 -9.68
CA GLY A 252 -2.08 -1.58 -8.32
C GLY A 252 -3.18 -0.56 -8.04
N ARG A 253 -3.29 -0.20 -6.76
CA ARG A 253 -4.07 0.95 -6.33
C ARG A 253 -3.21 2.20 -6.49
N ASN A 254 -3.76 3.20 -7.17
CA ASN A 254 -3.14 4.51 -7.27
C ASN A 254 -3.66 5.37 -6.13
N VAL A 255 -2.77 5.76 -5.22
CA VAL A 255 -3.12 6.51 -4.01
C VAL A 255 -2.17 7.69 -3.86
N SER A 256 -2.73 8.87 -3.62
CA SER A 256 -1.98 10.08 -3.33
C SER A 256 -2.29 10.59 -1.94
N ALA A 257 -1.25 11.06 -1.25
CA ALA A 257 -1.36 11.77 0.02
C ALA A 257 -0.68 13.13 -0.09
N GLU A 258 -1.22 14.15 0.57
CA GLU A 258 -0.67 15.50 0.53
C GLU A 258 -0.86 16.26 1.84
N ILE A 259 -0.02 17.26 2.04
CA ILE A 259 -0.09 18.22 3.14
C ILE A 259 0.52 19.55 2.72
N VAL A 260 -0.05 20.66 3.23
CA VAL A 260 0.63 21.95 3.25
C VAL A 260 1.22 22.13 4.63
N LEU A 261 2.53 22.27 4.69
CA LEU A 261 3.28 22.39 5.95
C LEU A 261 3.67 23.85 6.19
N PRO A 262 3.08 24.50 7.20
CA PRO A 262 3.40 25.88 7.54
C PRO A 262 4.89 26.08 7.84
N ALA A 263 5.48 27.16 7.31
CA ALA A 263 6.90 27.53 7.49
C ALA A 263 7.33 27.51 8.97
N LYS A 264 6.47 27.98 9.88
CA LYS A 264 6.73 27.96 11.34
C LYS A 264 6.96 26.55 11.89
N TYR A 265 6.37 25.52 11.28
CA TYR A 265 6.57 24.13 11.73
C TYR A 265 7.86 23.54 11.18
N LEU A 266 8.27 23.90 9.96
CA LEU A 266 9.59 23.55 9.43
C LEU A 266 10.71 24.13 10.31
N GLY A 267 10.65 25.43 10.63
CA GLY A 267 11.61 26.07 11.53
C GLY A 267 11.64 25.42 12.93
N ARG A 268 10.47 25.16 13.51
CA ARG A 268 10.38 24.64 14.87
C ARG A 268 10.80 23.18 15.04
N TYR A 269 10.43 22.32 14.08
CA TYR A 269 10.56 20.86 14.21
C TYR A 269 11.71 20.27 13.40
N TYR A 270 12.12 20.93 12.33
CA TYR A 270 13.20 20.49 11.45
C TYR A 270 14.36 21.51 11.36
N GLN A 271 14.27 22.63 12.07
CA GLN A 271 15.30 23.69 12.02
C GLN A 271 15.68 24.08 10.59
N SER A 272 14.71 24.06 9.68
CA SER A 272 14.87 24.30 8.26
C SER A 272 13.92 25.38 7.80
N GLU A 273 14.39 26.21 6.86
CA GLU A 273 13.55 27.18 6.17
C GLU A 273 12.89 26.53 4.94
N PRO A 274 11.71 27.00 4.50
CA PRO A 274 11.00 26.48 3.34
C PRO A 274 11.86 26.35 2.08
N ALA A 275 12.60 27.38 1.73
CA ALA A 275 13.46 27.40 0.54
C ALA A 275 14.59 26.36 0.63
N HIS A 276 15.16 26.16 1.82
CA HIS A 276 16.20 25.15 2.05
C HIS A 276 15.62 23.74 2.00
N PHE A 277 14.46 23.51 2.60
CA PHE A 277 13.76 22.22 2.58
C PHE A 277 13.43 21.79 1.14
N VAL A 278 12.85 22.68 0.33
CA VAL A 278 12.55 22.45 -1.08
C VAL A 278 13.83 22.15 -1.88
N ARG A 279 14.89 22.92 -1.65
CA ARG A 279 16.19 22.71 -2.32
C ARG A 279 16.80 21.36 -1.95
N THR A 280 16.71 20.94 -0.69
CA THR A 280 17.18 19.63 -0.23
C THR A 280 16.48 18.50 -1.00
N TRP A 281 15.16 18.61 -1.17
CA TRP A 281 14.40 17.65 -1.97
C TRP A 281 14.87 17.62 -3.44
N HIS A 282 15.03 18.77 -4.09
CA HIS A 282 15.48 18.82 -5.49
C HIS A 282 16.88 18.21 -5.67
N GLN A 283 17.79 18.41 -4.72
CA GLN A 283 19.12 17.79 -4.76
C GLN A 283 19.04 16.27 -4.64
N ALA A 284 18.22 15.75 -3.73
CA ALA A 284 18.00 14.32 -3.57
C ALA A 284 17.41 13.69 -4.85
N MET A 285 16.44 14.36 -5.50
CA MET A 285 15.85 13.88 -6.75
C MET A 285 16.81 13.94 -7.92
N SER A 286 17.67 14.96 -7.97
CA SER A 286 18.75 15.03 -8.96
C SER A 286 19.74 13.87 -8.79
N GLY A 287 20.05 13.49 -7.56
CA GLY A 287 20.85 12.30 -7.26
C GLY A 287 20.16 11.00 -7.71
N SER A 288 18.86 10.86 -7.42
CA SER A 288 18.06 9.71 -7.85
C SER A 288 18.03 9.56 -9.37
N ALA A 289 17.90 10.66 -10.10
CA ALA A 289 17.92 10.65 -11.56
C ALA A 289 19.28 10.20 -12.12
N GLN A 290 20.39 10.60 -11.48
CA GLN A 290 21.75 10.21 -11.92
C GLN A 290 21.98 8.68 -11.83
N ILE A 291 21.38 8.02 -10.84
CA ILE A 291 21.48 6.55 -10.70
C ILE A 291 20.41 5.80 -11.50
N GLY A 292 19.57 6.49 -12.26
CA GLY A 292 18.50 5.89 -13.05
C GLY A 292 17.36 5.28 -12.22
N ALA A 293 17.06 5.83 -11.03
CA ALA A 293 15.98 5.33 -10.19
C ALA A 293 14.62 5.45 -10.92
N ILE A 294 13.83 4.39 -10.85
CA ILE A 294 12.43 4.41 -11.29
C ILE A 294 11.59 4.84 -10.08
N GLY A 295 10.94 6.00 -10.20
CA GLY A 295 10.29 6.67 -9.08
C GLY A 295 11.20 7.73 -8.46
N LEU A 296 10.58 8.77 -7.91
CA LEU A 296 11.26 9.89 -7.24
C LEU A 296 10.68 10.01 -5.84
N GLN A 297 11.25 9.27 -4.92
CA GLN A 297 10.86 9.18 -3.51
C GLN A 297 12.09 8.89 -2.65
N ALA A 298 12.01 9.12 -1.36
CA ALA A 298 13.15 8.99 -0.47
C ALA A 298 13.03 7.82 0.53
N ASN A 299 11.83 7.50 1.02
CA ASN A 299 11.65 6.57 2.15
C ASN A 299 10.49 5.56 2.01
N VAL A 300 9.87 5.44 0.84
CA VAL A 300 8.71 4.56 0.63
C VAL A 300 9.02 3.09 0.91
N ALA A 301 10.23 2.62 0.59
CA ALA A 301 10.63 1.24 0.83
C ALA A 301 10.60 0.89 2.32
N ASN A 302 11.24 1.70 3.18
CA ASN A 302 11.26 1.50 4.64
C ASN A 302 9.84 1.52 5.21
N THR A 303 9.04 2.48 4.75
CA THR A 303 7.63 2.63 5.13
C THR A 303 6.83 1.37 4.89
N LEU A 304 6.80 0.93 3.62
CA LEU A 304 5.94 -0.16 3.20
C LEU A 304 6.45 -1.51 3.69
N ALA A 305 7.77 -1.73 3.76
CA ALA A 305 8.32 -2.96 4.29
C ALA A 305 7.88 -3.19 5.74
N ALA A 306 8.03 -2.19 6.61
CA ALA A 306 7.63 -2.27 8.01
C ALA A 306 6.13 -2.51 8.20
N LEU A 307 5.29 -1.81 7.43
CA LEU A 307 3.84 -1.97 7.50
C LEU A 307 3.39 -3.31 6.89
N PHE A 308 3.97 -3.73 5.77
CA PHE A 308 3.60 -4.98 5.09
C PHE A 308 3.91 -6.20 5.95
N ILE A 309 5.09 -6.23 6.59
CA ILE A 309 5.44 -7.30 7.53
C ILE A 309 4.43 -7.33 8.69
N ALA A 310 4.15 -6.18 9.31
CA ALA A 310 3.20 -6.10 10.42
C ALA A 310 1.79 -6.58 10.05
N CYS A 311 1.34 -6.30 8.82
CA CYS A 311 -0.04 -6.51 8.36
C CYS A 311 -0.22 -7.75 7.48
N GLY A 312 0.78 -8.65 7.38
CA GLY A 312 0.68 -9.89 6.60
C GLY A 312 0.47 -9.65 5.10
N GLN A 313 1.03 -8.55 4.56
CA GLN A 313 1.03 -8.27 3.14
C GLN A 313 2.18 -8.99 2.44
N ASP A 314 2.07 -9.18 1.12
CA ASP A 314 3.18 -9.71 0.32
C ASP A 314 4.32 -8.68 0.24
N VAL A 315 5.38 -8.89 1.02
CA VAL A 315 6.52 -7.97 1.13
C VAL A 315 7.23 -7.77 -0.22
N ALA A 316 7.20 -8.76 -1.12
CA ALA A 316 7.78 -8.63 -2.44
C ALA A 316 7.09 -7.53 -3.28
N CYS A 317 5.82 -7.19 -2.98
CA CYS A 317 5.10 -6.10 -3.64
C CYS A 317 5.61 -4.70 -3.25
N VAL A 318 6.48 -4.57 -2.25
CA VAL A 318 7.21 -3.33 -1.98
C VAL A 318 8.03 -2.93 -3.21
N SER A 319 8.63 -3.89 -3.92
CA SER A 319 9.45 -3.63 -5.13
C SER A 319 8.67 -2.88 -6.24
N GLU A 320 7.37 -3.09 -6.35
CA GLU A 320 6.52 -2.37 -7.33
C GLU A 320 6.04 -1.02 -6.78
N ALA A 321 5.75 -0.93 -5.49
CA ALA A 321 5.21 0.29 -4.88
C ALA A 321 6.27 1.40 -4.74
N VAL A 322 7.57 1.05 -4.71
CA VAL A 322 8.67 2.05 -4.64
C VAL A 322 8.84 2.90 -5.89
N THR A 323 8.07 2.68 -6.94
CA THR A 323 8.01 3.58 -8.11
C THR A 323 7.28 4.88 -7.83
N GLY A 324 6.95 5.19 -6.57
CA GLY A 324 6.25 6.38 -6.14
C GLY A 324 6.90 7.70 -6.58
N LEU A 325 6.08 8.76 -6.58
CA LEU A 325 6.53 10.13 -6.85
C LEU A 325 6.19 11.01 -5.66
N THR A 326 7.21 11.67 -5.12
CA THR A 326 7.06 12.73 -4.13
C THR A 326 7.31 14.08 -4.79
N ARG A 327 6.49 15.07 -4.44
CA ARG A 327 6.65 16.48 -4.85
C ARG A 327 6.83 17.32 -3.61
N VAL A 328 7.74 18.27 -3.67
CA VAL A 328 7.97 19.27 -2.62
C VAL A 328 8.13 20.64 -3.29
N GLU A 329 7.20 21.54 -3.01
CA GLU A 329 7.10 22.83 -3.71
C GLU A 329 6.79 23.96 -2.71
N PRO A 330 7.28 25.18 -2.94
CA PRO A 330 6.86 26.33 -2.16
C PRO A 330 5.41 26.70 -2.51
N THR A 331 4.64 27.16 -1.54
CA THR A 331 3.33 27.78 -1.80
C THR A 331 3.46 29.31 -1.94
N PRO A 332 2.49 29.99 -2.57
CA PRO A 332 2.50 31.47 -2.65
C PRO A 332 2.56 32.16 -1.28
N GLU A 333 2.03 31.51 -0.23
CA GLU A 333 1.99 32.02 1.14
C GLU A 333 3.33 31.82 1.88
N GLY A 334 4.31 31.16 1.26
CA GLY A 334 5.63 30.89 1.83
C GLY A 334 5.70 29.61 2.67
N ASP A 335 4.66 28.79 2.63
CA ASP A 335 4.61 27.45 3.21
C ASP A 335 5.17 26.40 2.22
N VAL A 336 5.16 25.12 2.59
CA VAL A 336 5.63 24.05 1.71
C VAL A 336 4.52 23.03 1.45
N TYR A 337 4.16 22.84 0.18
CA TYR A 337 3.33 21.75 -0.28
C TYR A 337 4.17 20.47 -0.43
N ILE A 338 3.70 19.37 0.15
CA ILE A 338 4.36 18.06 0.05
C ILE A 338 3.29 17.03 -0.34
N SER A 339 3.57 16.22 -1.35
CA SER A 339 2.72 15.09 -1.70
C SER A 339 3.53 13.87 -2.08
N VAL A 340 2.95 12.68 -1.85
CA VAL A 340 3.44 11.40 -2.35
C VAL A 340 2.34 10.69 -3.10
N THR A 341 2.65 10.14 -4.27
CA THR A 341 1.77 9.27 -5.04
C THR A 341 2.39 7.88 -5.12
N LEU A 342 1.67 6.88 -4.64
CA LEU A 342 1.98 5.46 -4.83
C LEU A 342 1.13 4.95 -5.99
N PRO A 343 1.69 4.81 -7.19
CA PRO A 343 0.89 4.51 -8.39
C PRO A 343 0.48 3.03 -8.46
N ASN A 344 1.20 2.16 -7.76
CA ASN A 344 1.14 0.71 -7.89
C ASN A 344 1.19 0.03 -6.52
N LEU A 345 0.19 0.30 -5.67
CA LEU A 345 0.11 -0.29 -4.34
C LEU A 345 -0.75 -1.56 -4.38
N ILE A 346 -0.14 -2.72 -4.14
CA ILE A 346 -0.82 -4.01 -4.02
C ILE A 346 -0.97 -4.36 -2.55
N VAL A 347 -2.17 -4.18 -2.02
CA VAL A 347 -2.53 -4.49 -0.63
C VAL A 347 -3.92 -5.11 -0.55
N GLY A 348 -4.15 -5.90 0.51
CA GLY A 348 -5.44 -6.50 0.79
C GLY A 348 -5.75 -6.50 2.29
N THR A 349 -7.03 -6.60 2.60
CA THR A 349 -7.55 -6.69 3.97
C THR A 349 -8.30 -8.00 4.22
N VAL A 350 -8.35 -8.84 3.19
CA VAL A 350 -8.86 -10.23 3.22
C VAL A 350 -7.92 -11.14 2.44
N GLY A 351 -7.82 -12.38 2.87
CA GLY A 351 -6.99 -13.41 2.24
C GLY A 351 -5.48 -13.18 2.41
N GLY A 352 -4.68 -14.04 1.80
CA GLY A 352 -3.22 -14.01 1.96
C GLY A 352 -2.81 -14.15 3.43
N GLY A 353 -1.78 -13.44 3.87
CA GLY A 353 -1.30 -13.44 5.25
C GLY A 353 -2.14 -12.64 6.24
N THR A 354 -3.23 -11.97 5.82
CA THR A 354 -4.04 -11.10 6.68
C THR A 354 -4.76 -11.85 7.81
N TYR A 355 -4.94 -13.17 7.66
CA TYR A 355 -5.59 -14.02 8.68
C TYR A 355 -4.65 -14.39 9.83
N LEU A 356 -3.33 -14.32 9.63
CA LEU A 356 -2.35 -14.59 10.69
C LEU A 356 -2.67 -13.75 11.92
N PRO A 357 -2.72 -14.31 13.14
CA PRO A 357 -3.22 -13.60 14.31
C PRO A 357 -2.55 -12.25 14.58
N THR A 358 -1.23 -12.16 14.46
CA THR A 358 -0.48 -10.89 14.63
C THR A 358 -0.82 -9.86 13.53
N ALA A 359 -0.95 -10.29 12.28
CA ALA A 359 -1.32 -9.44 11.16
C ALA A 359 -2.78 -8.95 11.30
N ARG A 360 -3.67 -9.83 11.75
CA ARG A 360 -5.06 -9.48 12.05
C ARG A 360 -5.16 -8.42 13.12
N GLU A 361 -4.40 -8.52 14.23
CA GLU A 361 -4.37 -7.48 15.27
C GLU A 361 -3.87 -6.14 14.72
N CYS A 362 -2.78 -6.15 13.94
CA CYS A 362 -2.25 -4.95 13.30
C CYS A 362 -3.26 -4.29 12.35
N LEU A 363 -3.95 -5.06 11.51
CA LEU A 363 -5.01 -4.54 10.65
C LEU A 363 -6.21 -4.04 11.45
N THR A 364 -6.58 -4.74 12.53
CA THR A 364 -7.71 -4.36 13.41
C THR A 364 -7.41 -3.06 14.15
N MET A 365 -6.18 -2.83 14.61
CA MET A 365 -5.73 -1.56 15.20
C MET A 365 -6.08 -0.36 14.33
N MET A 366 -5.93 -0.49 13.01
CA MET A 366 -6.25 0.55 12.03
C MET A 366 -7.72 0.51 11.56
N GLY A 367 -8.52 -0.44 12.06
CA GLY A 367 -9.87 -0.72 11.57
C GLY A 367 -9.88 -1.15 10.10
N CYS A 368 -8.85 -1.88 9.67
CA CYS A 368 -8.63 -2.31 8.28
C CYS A 368 -8.77 -3.82 8.06
N TYR A 369 -9.09 -4.62 9.08
CA TYR A 369 -9.31 -6.04 8.89
C TYR A 369 -10.69 -6.34 8.30
N GLY A 370 -10.75 -7.19 7.26
CA GLY A 370 -11.99 -7.69 6.67
C GLY A 370 -12.47 -6.92 5.43
N THR A 371 -13.70 -7.22 5.01
CA THR A 371 -14.31 -6.70 3.77
C THR A 371 -14.60 -5.20 3.86
N GLY A 372 -14.53 -4.50 2.71
CA GLY A 372 -14.80 -3.06 2.58
C GLY A 372 -13.67 -2.17 3.10
N LYS A 373 -12.48 -2.72 3.36
CA LYS A 373 -11.40 -2.01 4.05
C LYS A 373 -10.13 -1.77 3.21
N ALA A 374 -9.99 -2.39 2.04
CA ALA A 374 -8.75 -2.29 1.28
C ALA A 374 -8.42 -0.85 0.81
N ARG A 375 -9.44 -0.06 0.44
CA ARG A 375 -9.24 1.36 0.12
C ARG A 375 -8.75 2.15 1.32
N LYS A 376 -9.38 1.94 2.50
CA LYS A 376 -8.95 2.55 3.76
C LYS A 376 -7.50 2.22 4.07
N PHE A 377 -7.12 0.95 3.94
CA PHE A 377 -5.75 0.52 4.19
C PHE A 377 -4.75 1.14 3.19
N ALA A 378 -5.11 1.20 1.90
CA ALA A 378 -4.30 1.86 0.89
C ALA A 378 -4.09 3.35 1.19
N GLU A 379 -5.12 4.07 1.63
CA GLU A 379 -5.02 5.46 2.05
C GLU A 379 -4.10 5.63 3.27
N ILE A 380 -4.17 4.72 4.25
CA ILE A 380 -3.25 4.71 5.40
C ILE A 380 -1.79 4.46 4.94
N CYS A 381 -1.56 3.55 3.98
CA CYS A 381 -0.23 3.33 3.41
C CYS A 381 0.35 4.61 2.80
N ALA A 382 -0.44 5.38 2.05
CA ALA A 382 0.01 6.62 1.44
C ALA A 382 0.27 7.73 2.48
N ALA A 383 -0.58 7.86 3.50
CA ALA A 383 -0.34 8.80 4.61
C ALA A 383 0.95 8.48 5.37
N LEU A 384 1.20 7.19 5.61
CA LEU A 384 2.44 6.72 6.23
C LEU A 384 3.65 6.97 5.34
N ALA A 385 3.54 6.74 4.02
CA ALA A 385 4.60 7.05 3.07
C ALA A 385 4.96 8.54 3.08
N LEU A 386 3.95 9.43 3.08
CA LEU A 386 4.17 10.88 3.20
C LEU A 386 4.90 11.25 4.49
N ALA A 387 4.58 10.60 5.61
CA ALA A 387 5.28 10.81 6.87
C ALA A 387 6.76 10.39 6.79
N GLY A 388 7.04 9.28 6.11
CA GLY A 388 8.41 8.82 5.86
C GLY A 388 9.22 9.80 5.00
N GLU A 389 8.61 10.32 3.93
CA GLU A 389 9.20 11.36 3.07
C GLU A 389 9.52 12.63 3.88
N LEU A 390 8.55 13.12 4.65
CA LEU A 390 8.71 14.27 5.51
C LEU A 390 9.82 14.06 6.56
N ALA A 391 9.84 12.89 7.21
CA ALA A 391 10.83 12.57 8.23
C ALA A 391 12.25 12.60 7.67
N LEU A 392 12.47 11.95 6.52
CA LEU A 392 13.80 11.84 5.93
C LEU A 392 14.30 13.19 5.37
N VAL A 393 13.48 13.88 4.57
CA VAL A 393 13.85 15.19 4.02
C VAL A 393 14.07 16.21 5.15
N GLY A 394 13.24 16.16 6.20
CA GLY A 394 13.38 17.01 7.38
C GLY A 394 14.71 16.81 8.11
N VAL A 395 15.11 15.56 8.34
CA VAL A 395 16.39 15.25 9.00
C VAL A 395 17.58 15.62 8.13
N ILE A 396 17.52 15.41 6.82
CA ILE A 396 18.59 15.83 5.90
C ILE A 396 18.70 17.36 5.86
N SER A 397 17.59 18.06 5.73
CA SER A 397 17.58 19.54 5.65
C SER A 397 18.06 20.22 6.94
N SER A 398 17.86 19.59 8.09
CA SER A 398 18.38 20.09 9.39
C SER A 398 19.87 19.83 9.62
N GLY A 399 20.54 19.04 8.75
CA GLY A 399 21.92 18.59 8.98
C GLY A 399 22.07 17.52 10.07
N ALA A 400 20.98 17.04 10.65
CA ALA A 400 21.00 16.09 11.77
C ALA A 400 21.07 14.62 11.34
N PHE A 401 21.18 14.32 10.05
CA PHE A 401 21.13 12.95 9.50
C PHE A 401 22.15 12.00 10.15
N ALA A 402 23.41 12.42 10.24
CA ALA A 402 24.46 11.60 10.86
C ALA A 402 24.23 11.35 12.35
N GLN A 403 23.73 12.35 13.08
CA GLN A 403 23.44 12.25 14.53
C GLN A 403 22.27 11.30 14.80
N ALA A 404 21.23 11.31 13.97
CA ALA A 404 20.09 10.41 14.10
C ALA A 404 20.51 8.93 13.98
N HIS A 405 21.47 8.62 13.11
CA HIS A 405 22.02 7.27 12.95
C HIS A 405 23.01 6.89 14.04
N ALA A 406 23.84 7.81 14.51
CA ALA A 406 24.80 7.56 15.60
C ALA A 406 24.11 7.18 16.90
N GLY A 407 23.04 7.87 17.28
CA GLY A 407 22.25 7.54 18.47
C GLY A 407 21.67 6.12 18.47
N ALA A 408 21.20 5.65 17.31
CA ALA A 408 20.72 4.27 17.17
C ALA A 408 21.86 3.23 17.32
N THR A 409 23.06 3.57 16.86
CA THR A 409 24.24 2.69 16.96
C THR A 409 24.75 2.61 18.39
N GLU A 410 24.78 3.72 19.13
CA GLU A 410 25.19 3.74 20.53
C GLU A 410 24.23 2.97 21.45
N ALA A 411 22.93 3.06 21.19
CA ALA A 411 21.93 2.28 21.93
C ALA A 411 22.05 0.76 21.74
N ARG A 412 22.71 0.30 20.64
CA ARG A 412 22.95 -1.11 20.35
C ARG A 412 24.23 -1.67 20.93
N LYS A 413 25.11 -0.84 21.49
CA LYS A 413 26.33 -1.36 22.13
C LYS A 413 25.93 -2.26 23.31
N PRO A 414 26.49 -3.49 23.44
CA PRO A 414 26.27 -4.32 24.60
C PRO A 414 26.62 -3.50 25.83
N ARG A 415 25.71 -3.41 26.80
CA ARG A 415 26.06 -2.88 28.11
C ARG A 415 27.14 -3.80 28.67
N ALA A 416 28.36 -3.30 28.88
CA ALA A 416 29.44 -4.05 29.48
C ALA A 416 28.96 -4.58 30.82
N GLY A 417 28.78 -5.91 30.94
CA GLY A 417 28.42 -6.58 32.18
C GLY A 417 27.09 -7.35 32.10
N HIS A 418 27.06 -8.45 31.37
CA HIS A 418 26.29 -9.66 31.68
C HIS A 418 27.04 -10.86 31.12
#